data_b6b0ad9a8246e15789466598777df6a8
#
_entry.id   b6b0ad9a8246e15789466598777df6a8
#
_cell.length_a   1.000
_cell.length_b   1.000
_cell.length_c   1.000
_cell.angle_alpha   90.00
_cell.angle_beta   90.00
_cell.angle_gamma   90.00
#
_symmetry.space_group_name_H-M   'P 1'
#
loop_
_entity.id
_entity.type
_entity.pdbx_description
1 polymer ?
#
loop_
_entity_poly.entity_id
_entity_poly.type
_entity_poly.pdbx_seq_one_letter_code
_entity_poly.pdbx_strand_id
1 'polypeptide(L)'
;MSQRAFRTTALSISQQYTEENIRSNKGKIWKRVRAYPLDHPTTDTYEDSEILDARLLKDKVFHIKNTDSANSLLYKILACIDPNLWTEIQTETTLAAGSEAIETSSLPWAYYKFQVKSATAGSAAKVRAYMSGASL
;
A
#
# COMPACT_ATOMS: atom_id res chain seq x y z
N MET A 1 2.66 5.08 28.89
CA MET A 1 2.85 4.81 28.50
C MET A 1 2.98 5.21 28.21
N SER A 2 2.87 4.94 27.95
CA SER A 2 2.99 4.89 27.52
C SER A 2 3.22 5.21 26.94
N GLN A 3 3.23 5.21 26.59
CA GLN A 3 3.37 5.17 25.92
C GLN A 3 3.48 5.51 25.26
N ARG A 4 3.35 5.68 24.99
CA ARG A 4 3.36 5.68 24.19
C ARG A 4 3.41 6.15 23.29
N ALA A 5 3.50 6.69 23.01
CA ALA A 5 3.55 6.90 22.24
C ALA A 5 3.98 6.99 21.48
N PHE A 6 4.46 7.09 21.22
CA PHE A 6 4.89 6.83 20.58
C PHE A 6 5.90 6.82 20.15
N ARG A 7 6.17 6.73 20.40
CA ARG A 7 7.19 6.20 20.04
C ARG A 7 7.41 5.92 18.78
N THR A 8 8.20 5.85 18.32
CA THR A 8 8.14 5.85 17.31
C THR A 8 8.94 5.42 16.38
N THR A 9 9.84 5.68 16.19
CA THR A 9 10.50 5.53 15.10
C THR A 9 11.19 4.29 14.87
N ALA A 10 11.75 3.62 15.73
CA ALA A 10 12.38 2.34 15.58
C ALA A 10 11.35 1.22 15.44
N LEU A 11 10.12 1.47 15.77
CA LEU A 11 9.06 0.49 15.65
C LEU A 11 8.42 0.57 14.27
N SER A 12 7.99 -0.58 13.76
CA SER A 12 7.15 -0.59 12.58
C SER A 12 5.82 0.05 12.91
N ILE A 13 5.11 0.49 11.88
CA ILE A 13 3.79 1.05 12.08
C ILE A 13 2.85 0.03 12.71
N SER A 14 2.95 -1.24 12.33
CA SER A 14 2.16 -2.29 12.94
C SER A 14 2.39 -2.37 14.44
N GLN A 15 3.63 -2.28 14.88
CA GLN A 15 3.94 -2.36 16.30
C GLN A 15 3.40 -1.16 17.05
N GLN A 16 3.54 0.03 16.51
CA GLN A 16 3.02 1.24 17.12
C GLN A 16 1.51 1.14 17.28
N TYR A 17 0.81 0.76 16.24
CA TYR A 17 -0.63 0.66 16.29
C TYR A 17 -1.10 -0.45 17.21
N THR A 18 -0.38 -1.56 17.27
CA THR A 18 -0.73 -2.63 18.18
C THR A 18 -0.71 -2.17 19.62
N GLU A 19 0.31 -1.42 20.00
CA GLU A 19 0.44 -0.98 21.36
C GLU A 19 -0.51 0.15 21.71
N GLU A 20 -0.60 1.15 20.86
CA GLU A 20 -1.37 2.33 21.17
C GLU A 20 -2.85 2.17 20.90
N ASN A 21 -3.21 1.52 19.82
CA ASN A 21 -4.61 1.41 19.47
C ASN A 21 -5.37 0.43 20.30
N ILE A 22 -4.72 -0.58 20.83
CA ILE A 22 -5.38 -1.47 21.77
C ILE A 22 -5.89 -0.67 22.97
N ARG A 23 -5.10 0.30 23.43
CA ARG A 23 -5.51 1.10 24.58
C ARG A 23 -6.47 2.21 24.24
N SER A 24 -6.22 2.92 23.15
CA SER A 24 -6.99 4.14 22.85
C SER A 24 -8.21 3.87 21.99
N ASN A 25 -8.22 2.83 21.20
CA ASN A 25 -9.32 2.53 20.28
C ASN A 25 -10.10 1.29 20.68
N LYS A 26 -9.95 0.84 21.90
CA LYS A 26 -10.77 -0.24 22.46
C LYS A 26 -10.71 -1.51 21.64
N GLY A 27 -9.50 -1.90 21.30
CA GLY A 27 -9.27 -3.14 20.58
C GLY A 27 -9.20 -3.03 19.08
N LYS A 28 -9.46 -1.86 18.51
CA LYS A 28 -9.25 -1.68 17.08
C LYS A 28 -7.75 -1.63 16.82
N ILE A 29 -7.32 -2.32 15.78
CA ILE A 29 -5.91 -2.40 15.40
C ILE A 29 -5.77 -1.95 13.96
N TRP A 30 -4.83 -1.04 13.72
CA TRP A 30 -4.44 -0.67 12.38
C TRP A 30 -3.34 -1.62 11.92
N LYS A 31 -3.46 -2.10 10.70
CA LYS A 31 -2.48 -3.00 10.10
C LYS A 31 -1.94 -2.38 8.84
N ARG A 32 -0.67 -2.66 8.58
CA ARG A 32 -0.01 -2.24 7.34
C ARG A 32 0.67 -3.43 6.70
N VAL A 33 0.45 -3.61 5.42
CA VAL A 33 1.05 -4.69 4.64
C VAL A 33 1.83 -4.08 3.49
N ARG A 34 3.07 -4.51 3.33
CA ARG A 34 3.91 -4.06 2.22
C ARG A 34 3.58 -4.87 0.97
N ALA A 35 3.40 -4.15 -0.15
CA ALA A 35 2.99 -4.77 -1.41
C ALA A 35 4.17 -5.27 -2.24
N TYR A 36 5.30 -4.57 -2.20
CA TYR A 36 6.52 -4.93 -2.93
C TYR A 36 7.70 -4.95 -1.97
N PRO A 37 8.81 -5.64 -2.31
CA PRO A 37 10.07 -5.44 -1.59
C PRO A 37 10.43 -3.96 -1.58
N LEU A 38 11.21 -3.54 -0.59
CA LEU A 38 11.60 -2.13 -0.47
C LEU A 38 12.39 -1.70 -1.70
N ASP A 39 12.03 -0.50 -2.21
CA ASP A 39 12.69 0.11 -3.36
C ASP A 39 12.76 -0.85 -4.56
N HIS A 40 11.66 -1.53 -4.80
CA HIS A 40 11.57 -2.52 -5.87
C HIS A 40 11.65 -1.82 -7.23
N PRO A 41 12.57 -2.26 -8.13
CA PRO A 41 12.68 -1.63 -9.44
C PRO A 41 11.47 -1.99 -10.31
N THR A 42 11.00 -1.01 -11.08
CA THR A 42 9.93 -1.24 -12.04
C THR A 42 10.49 -1.88 -13.31
N THR A 43 9.60 -2.52 -14.06
CA THR A 43 9.93 -3.12 -15.35
C THR A 43 9.13 -2.44 -16.46
N ASP A 44 9.36 -2.84 -17.71
CA ASP A 44 8.68 -2.22 -18.84
C ASP A 44 7.24 -2.65 -19.00
N THR A 45 6.82 -3.69 -18.28
CA THR A 45 5.44 -4.15 -18.27
C THR A 45 4.90 -4.12 -16.85
N TYR A 46 3.57 -4.10 -16.70
CA TYR A 46 2.98 -4.12 -15.37
C TYR A 46 3.36 -5.37 -14.61
N GLU A 47 3.79 -5.18 -13.39
CA GLU A 47 4.16 -6.24 -12.47
C GLU A 47 3.22 -6.19 -11.26
N ASP A 48 2.60 -7.34 -10.96
CA ASP A 48 1.71 -7.45 -9.81
C ASP A 48 2.48 -7.40 -8.51
N SER A 49 1.89 -6.73 -7.52
CA SER A 49 2.37 -6.84 -6.15
C SER A 49 1.93 -8.17 -5.53
N GLU A 50 2.31 -8.37 -4.27
CA GLU A 50 1.69 -9.40 -3.46
C GLU A 50 0.19 -9.15 -3.40
N ILE A 51 -0.60 -10.21 -3.28
CA ILE A 51 -2.04 -10.08 -3.05
C ILE A 51 -2.25 -9.67 -1.60
N LEU A 52 -2.96 -8.57 -1.42
CA LEU A 52 -3.17 -7.97 -0.10
C LEU A 52 -4.53 -8.40 0.43
N ASP A 53 -4.53 -9.16 1.51
CA ASP A 53 -5.76 -9.70 2.10
C ASP A 53 -6.43 -8.63 2.96
N ALA A 54 -7.59 -8.19 2.53
CA ALA A 54 -8.35 -7.14 3.21
C ALA A 54 -9.64 -7.66 3.85
N ARG A 55 -9.82 -8.97 3.95
CA ARG A 55 -11.09 -9.55 4.43
C ARG A 55 -11.43 -9.14 5.85
N LEU A 56 -10.43 -8.85 6.67
CA LEU A 56 -10.63 -8.47 8.07
C LEU A 56 -10.36 -6.98 8.31
N LEU A 57 -10.36 -6.18 7.25
CA LEU A 57 -10.07 -4.76 7.34
C LEU A 57 -11.23 -3.93 6.81
N LYS A 58 -11.37 -2.74 7.37
CA LYS A 58 -12.22 -1.69 6.82
C LYS A 58 -11.38 -0.43 6.64
N ASP A 59 -11.89 0.52 5.86
CA ASP A 59 -11.24 1.82 5.66
C ASP A 59 -9.80 1.65 5.21
N LYS A 60 -9.61 0.94 4.09
CA LYS A 60 -8.27 0.68 3.55
C LYS A 60 -7.67 1.95 2.97
N VAL A 61 -6.39 2.14 3.23
CA VAL A 61 -5.59 3.23 2.69
C VAL A 61 -4.42 2.62 1.94
N PHE A 62 -4.21 3.08 0.72
CA PHE A 62 -3.11 2.64 -0.14
C PHE A 62 -2.13 3.78 -0.26
N HIS A 63 -0.88 3.51 0.07
CA HIS A 63 0.19 4.49 0.00
C HIS A 63 1.23 3.97 -0.97
N ILE A 64 1.49 4.71 -2.02
CA ILE A 64 2.50 4.36 -3.00
C ILE A 64 3.48 5.53 -3.16
N LYS A 65 4.76 5.23 -3.19
CA LYS A 65 5.80 6.21 -3.37
C LYS A 65 6.78 5.77 -4.43
N ASN A 66 7.13 6.68 -5.31
CA ASN A 66 8.23 6.49 -6.24
C ASN A 66 9.50 6.98 -5.56
N THR A 67 10.37 6.06 -5.18
CA THR A 67 11.60 6.39 -4.45
C THR A 67 12.77 6.65 -5.38
N ASP A 68 12.56 6.56 -6.69
CA ASP A 68 13.60 6.89 -7.66
C ASP A 68 13.81 8.40 -7.73
N SER A 69 15.02 8.82 -8.07
CA SER A 69 15.33 10.24 -8.11
C SER A 69 15.14 10.85 -9.49
N ALA A 70 14.91 10.05 -10.53
CA ALA A 70 14.92 10.54 -11.90
C ALA A 70 13.72 10.10 -12.74
N ASN A 71 13.24 8.88 -12.57
CA ASN A 71 12.29 8.28 -13.49
C ASN A 71 10.90 8.15 -12.89
N SER A 72 9.87 8.36 -13.70
CA SER A 72 8.47 8.20 -13.31
C SER A 72 8.04 6.74 -13.43
N LEU A 73 6.99 6.39 -12.72
CA LEU A 73 6.33 5.10 -12.87
C LEU A 73 4.84 5.30 -13.15
N LEU A 74 4.21 4.25 -13.62
CA LEU A 74 2.75 4.18 -13.73
C LEU A 74 2.25 3.13 -12.76
N TYR A 75 1.09 3.37 -12.15
CA TYR A 75 0.52 2.41 -11.24
C TYR A 75 -0.99 2.28 -11.43
N LYS A 76 -1.50 1.14 -11.01
CA LYS A 76 -2.92 0.85 -10.90
C LYS A 76 -3.18 0.15 -9.58
N ILE A 77 -4.42 0.21 -9.12
CA ILE A 77 -4.88 -0.59 -7.98
C ILE A 77 -6.06 -1.42 -8.43
N LEU A 78 -6.01 -2.71 -8.16
CA LEU A 78 -7.08 -3.64 -8.51
C LEU A 78 -7.63 -4.27 -7.24
N ALA A 79 -8.91 -4.62 -7.30
CA ALA A 79 -9.59 -5.24 -6.18
C ALA A 79 -10.45 -6.40 -6.68
N CYS A 80 -10.73 -7.35 -5.80
CA CYS A 80 -11.62 -8.45 -6.13
C CYS A 80 -12.27 -9.04 -4.89
N ILE A 81 -13.36 -9.77 -5.13
CA ILE A 81 -13.93 -10.68 -4.15
C ILE A 81 -13.42 -12.09 -4.42
N ASP A 82 -13.31 -12.42 -5.70
CA ASP A 82 -12.78 -13.69 -6.20
C ASP A 82 -11.44 -13.42 -6.88
N PRO A 83 -10.33 -14.04 -6.46
CA PRO A 83 -9.02 -13.78 -7.04
C PRO A 83 -8.88 -14.11 -8.53
N ASN A 84 -9.90 -14.73 -9.11
CA ASN A 84 -9.91 -14.99 -10.56
C ASN A 84 -10.58 -13.86 -11.35
N LEU A 85 -11.11 -12.84 -10.68
CA LEU A 85 -11.84 -11.76 -11.34
C LEU A 85 -11.48 -10.42 -10.70
N TRP A 86 -10.48 -9.76 -11.26
CA TRP A 86 -9.97 -8.48 -10.74
C TRP A 86 -10.65 -7.30 -11.42
N THR A 87 -10.93 -6.28 -10.64
CA THR A 87 -11.51 -5.02 -11.12
C THR A 87 -10.54 -3.90 -10.84
N GLU A 88 -10.28 -3.07 -11.84
CA GLU A 88 -9.42 -1.92 -11.70
C GLU A 88 -10.18 -0.81 -10.96
N ILE A 89 -9.77 -0.49 -9.74
CA ILE A 89 -10.42 0.54 -8.93
C ILE A 89 -9.68 1.88 -8.97
N GLN A 90 -8.41 1.85 -9.29
CA GLN A 90 -7.62 3.05 -9.59
C GLN A 90 -6.97 2.83 -10.94
N THR A 91 -7.35 3.66 -11.91
CA THR A 91 -6.86 3.54 -13.27
C THR A 91 -5.42 3.99 -13.37
N GLU A 92 -4.79 3.71 -14.50
CA GLU A 92 -3.40 4.03 -14.72
C GLU A 92 -3.11 5.50 -14.37
N THR A 93 -2.15 5.69 -13.47
CA THR A 93 -1.79 7.01 -12.95
C THR A 93 -0.27 7.14 -12.96
N THR A 94 0.22 8.29 -13.41
CA THR A 94 1.65 8.58 -13.40
C THR A 94 2.08 9.07 -12.03
N LEU A 95 3.19 8.55 -11.55
CA LEU A 95 3.80 8.98 -10.30
C LEU A 95 5.23 9.43 -10.59
N ALA A 96 5.45 10.73 -10.50
CA ALA A 96 6.74 11.32 -10.80
C ALA A 96 7.81 10.88 -9.79
N ALA A 97 9.06 11.00 -10.20
CA ALA A 97 10.18 10.68 -9.31
C ALA A 97 10.07 11.43 -7.99
N GLY A 98 10.26 10.72 -6.89
CA GLY A 98 10.19 11.29 -5.55
C GLY A 98 8.80 11.60 -5.03
N SER A 99 7.76 11.40 -5.84
CA SER A 99 6.38 11.72 -5.46
C SER A 99 5.69 10.52 -4.80
N GLU A 100 4.62 10.81 -4.07
CA GLU A 100 3.81 9.79 -3.44
C GLU A 100 2.33 10.08 -3.66
N ALA A 101 1.52 9.05 -3.56
CA ALA A 101 0.07 9.15 -3.71
C ALA A 101 -0.60 8.32 -2.62
N ILE A 102 -1.78 8.77 -2.21
CA ILE A 102 -2.61 8.07 -1.23
C ILE A 102 -3.98 7.91 -1.85
N GLU A 103 -4.45 6.65 -1.87
CA GLU A 103 -5.78 6.29 -2.34
C GLU A 103 -6.50 5.59 -1.21
N THR A 104 -7.83 5.63 -1.21
CA THR A 104 -8.61 5.00 -0.15
C THR A 104 -9.71 4.13 -0.74
N SER A 105 -10.15 3.14 0.03
CA SER A 105 -11.30 2.31 -0.32
C SER A 105 -12.05 1.92 0.94
N SER A 106 -13.33 2.25 1.00
CA SER A 106 -14.22 1.79 2.06
C SER A 106 -15.11 0.64 1.60
N LEU A 107 -15.02 0.23 0.33
CA LEU A 107 -15.80 -0.86 -0.20
C LEU A 107 -15.30 -2.20 0.33
N PRO A 108 -16.18 -3.20 0.46
CA PRO A 108 -15.81 -4.46 1.10
C PRO A 108 -15.17 -5.45 0.14
N TRP A 109 -14.19 -5.02 -0.64
CA TRP A 109 -13.42 -5.93 -1.46
C TRP A 109 -12.61 -6.87 -0.56
N ALA A 110 -12.46 -8.13 -0.98
CA ALA A 110 -11.73 -9.12 -0.20
C ALA A 110 -10.22 -8.99 -0.35
N TYR A 111 -9.78 -8.68 -1.57
CA TYR A 111 -8.35 -8.63 -1.88
C TYR A 111 -8.04 -7.43 -2.76
N TYR A 112 -6.80 -6.96 -2.63
CA TYR A 112 -6.28 -5.88 -3.46
C TYR A 112 -4.90 -6.25 -3.97
N LYS A 113 -4.50 -5.61 -5.04
CA LYS A 113 -3.11 -5.62 -5.49
C LYS A 113 -2.79 -4.33 -6.22
N PHE A 114 -1.52 -3.98 -6.24
CA PHE A 114 -1.00 -2.92 -7.10
C PHE A 114 -0.46 -3.55 -8.38
N GLN A 115 -0.44 -2.76 -9.44
CA GLN A 115 0.35 -3.04 -10.63
C GLN A 115 1.20 -1.81 -10.91
N VAL A 116 2.47 -1.99 -11.18
CA VAL A 116 3.38 -0.89 -11.48
C VAL A 116 4.23 -1.23 -12.69
N LYS A 117 4.61 -0.22 -13.43
CA LYS A 117 5.59 -0.33 -14.50
C LYS A 117 6.34 0.97 -14.68
N SER A 118 7.43 0.92 -15.44
CA SER A 118 8.16 2.12 -15.82
C SER A 118 7.27 2.99 -16.72
N ALA A 119 7.29 4.29 -16.51
CA ALA A 119 6.54 5.20 -17.38
C ALA A 119 7.16 5.27 -18.77
N THR A 120 8.47 5.12 -18.84
CA THR A 120 9.20 5.09 -20.10
C THR A 120 9.99 3.80 -20.18
N ALA A 121 9.88 3.08 -21.29
CA ALA A 121 10.58 1.82 -21.48
C ALA A 121 12.08 2.03 -21.33
N GLY A 122 12.73 1.13 -20.60
CA GLY A 122 14.17 1.20 -20.35
C GLY A 122 14.58 2.17 -19.25
N SER A 123 13.62 2.88 -18.63
CA SER A 123 13.90 3.86 -17.58
C SER A 123 13.23 3.44 -16.28
N ALA A 124 13.82 2.47 -15.60
CA ALA A 124 13.24 1.91 -14.38
C ALA A 124 13.15 2.96 -13.28
N ALA A 125 12.03 2.94 -12.57
CA ALA A 125 11.84 3.67 -11.32
C ALA A 125 11.92 2.69 -10.15
N LYS A 126 11.64 3.17 -8.95
CA LYS A 126 11.62 2.32 -7.75
C LYS A 126 10.35 2.60 -6.98
N VAL A 127 9.75 1.56 -6.46
CA VAL A 127 8.43 1.68 -5.81
C VAL A 127 8.46 1.18 -4.38
N ARG A 128 7.76 1.90 -3.52
CA ARG A 128 7.30 1.42 -2.21
C ARG A 128 5.80 1.53 -2.19
N ALA A 129 5.13 0.48 -1.77
CA ALA A 129 3.68 0.50 -1.72
C ALA A 129 3.17 -0.30 -0.54
N TYR A 130 2.14 0.23 0.11
CA TYR A 130 1.56 -0.36 1.31
C TYR A 130 0.05 -0.25 1.27
N MET A 131 -0.61 -1.22 1.90
CA MET A 131 -2.01 -1.12 2.26
C MET A 131 -2.11 -1.09 3.77
N SER A 132 -2.88 -0.15 4.28
CA SER A 132 -3.19 -0.08 5.71
C SER A 132 -4.69 -0.12 5.90
N GLY A 133 -5.14 -0.58 7.05
CA GLY A 133 -6.54 -0.59 7.35
C GLY A 133 -6.81 -0.87 8.82
N ALA A 134 -8.00 -0.51 9.27
CA ALA A 134 -8.44 -0.81 10.62
C ALA A 134 -9.02 -2.22 10.65
N SER A 135 -8.81 -2.95 11.75
CA SER A 135 -9.46 -4.24 11.93
C SER A 135 -10.97 -4.05 12.05
N LEU A 136 -11.72 -5.06 11.65
CA LEU A 136 -13.16 -5.06 11.78
C LEU A 136 -13.60 -5.08 13.24
#